data_30e003a3f67f4e1071071d88f21c6299
#
_entry.id   30e003a3f67f4e1071071d88f21c6299
#
_cell.length_a   1.000
_cell.length_b   1.000
_cell.length_c   1.000
_cell.angle_alpha   90.00
_cell.angle_beta   90.00
_cell.angle_gamma   90.00
#
_symmetry.space_group_name_H-M   'P 1'
#
loop_
_entity.id
_entity.type
_entity.pdbx_description
1 polymer ?
#
loop_
_entity_poly.entity_id
_entity_poly.type
_entity_poly.pdbx_seq_one_letter_code
_entity_poly.pdbx_strand_id
1 'polypeptide(L)'
;SFTYAAFLGPFIGAGVRPIGGWVADKVNSGSKVTLYSLILMLVACIATVMGIQSHNFPLFFGSFLVLFFSTGFINAACFRMIPFVFNNPVHSSLVTGFTAAIAAYGAFFIPKLFGWAYGTQGSVTPAFNILIAFTVLTIAITWFFYVRKGAGIKC
;
A
#
# COMPACT_ATOMS: atom_id res chain seq x y z
N SER A 1 4.79 -24.72 12.42
CA SER A 1 5.14 -23.50 13.18
C SER A 1 4.63 -22.27 12.41
N PHE A 2 3.59 -21.61 12.91
CA PHE A 2 2.99 -20.41 12.29
C PHE A 2 3.94 -19.18 12.26
N THR A 3 5.00 -19.21 13.04
CA THR A 3 6.01 -18.14 13.11
C THR A 3 6.68 -17.89 11.76
N TYR A 4 6.98 -18.94 10.99
CA TYR A 4 7.56 -18.80 9.65
C TYR A 4 6.58 -18.19 8.65
N ALA A 5 5.28 -18.45 8.79
CA ALA A 5 4.26 -17.86 7.93
C ALA A 5 4.15 -16.34 8.12
N ALA A 6 4.32 -15.84 9.36
CA ALA A 6 4.31 -14.40 9.64
C ALA A 6 5.48 -13.66 8.98
N PHE A 7 6.61 -14.32 8.76
CA PHE A 7 7.77 -13.72 8.11
C PHE A 7 7.61 -13.55 6.59
N LEU A 8 6.77 -14.37 5.96
CA LEU A 8 6.54 -14.33 4.51
C LEU A 8 5.94 -12.99 4.06
N GLY A 9 5.06 -12.37 4.84
CA GLY A 9 4.46 -11.10 4.50
C GLY A 9 5.50 -10.00 4.26
N PRO A 10 6.28 -9.60 5.28
CA PRO A 10 7.33 -8.60 5.12
C PRO A 10 8.37 -8.96 4.06
N PHE A 11 8.72 -10.23 3.91
CA PHE A 11 9.66 -10.71 2.90
C PHE A 11 9.13 -10.48 1.48
N ILE A 12 7.86 -10.82 1.21
CA ILE A 12 7.20 -10.54 -0.08
C ILE A 12 7.13 -9.04 -0.32
N GLY A 13 6.67 -8.26 0.67
CA GLY A 13 6.54 -6.81 0.55
C GLY A 13 7.86 -6.11 0.23
N ALA A 14 8.97 -6.57 0.81
CA ALA A 14 10.30 -6.04 0.52
C ALA A 14 10.83 -6.51 -0.85
N GLY A 15 10.70 -7.79 -1.15
CA GLY A 15 11.23 -8.41 -2.37
C GLY A 15 10.52 -7.95 -3.65
N VAL A 16 9.27 -7.52 -3.55
CA VAL A 16 8.46 -7.04 -4.67
C VAL A 16 8.78 -5.59 -5.06
N ARG A 17 9.40 -4.80 -4.20
CA ARG A 17 9.72 -3.39 -4.50
C ARG A 17 10.55 -3.20 -5.77
N PRO A 18 11.66 -3.92 -6.01
CA PRO A 18 12.42 -3.78 -7.25
C PRO A 18 11.58 -4.11 -8.49
N ILE A 19 10.72 -5.14 -8.40
CA ILE A 19 9.82 -5.55 -9.48
C ILE A 19 8.78 -4.45 -9.76
N GLY A 20 8.20 -3.86 -8.72
CA GLY A 20 7.25 -2.76 -8.84
C GLY A 20 7.86 -1.53 -9.52
N GLY A 21 9.11 -1.17 -9.20
CA GLY A 21 9.85 -0.12 -9.87
C GLY A 21 10.07 -0.43 -11.36
N TRP A 22 10.54 -1.62 -11.69
CA TRP A 22 10.74 -2.06 -13.07
C TRP A 22 9.43 -2.07 -13.89
N VAL A 23 8.33 -2.54 -13.31
CA VAL A 23 7.01 -2.51 -13.96
C VAL A 23 6.56 -1.08 -14.21
N ALA A 24 6.75 -0.19 -13.24
CA ALA A 24 6.41 1.23 -13.39
C ALA A 24 7.24 1.91 -14.49
N ASP A 25 8.50 1.53 -14.66
CA ASP A 25 9.36 1.98 -15.75
C ASP A 25 8.88 1.46 -17.11
N LYS A 26 8.54 0.18 -17.19
CA LYS A 26 8.05 -0.45 -18.41
C LYS A 26 6.70 0.10 -18.88
N VAL A 27 5.79 0.41 -17.94
CA VAL A 27 4.48 1.04 -18.21
C VAL A 27 4.65 2.54 -18.48
N ASN A 28 5.82 3.11 -18.20
CA ASN A 28 6.13 4.53 -18.31
C ASN A 28 5.13 5.44 -17.57
N SER A 29 4.56 4.92 -16.47
CA SER A 29 3.60 5.65 -15.63
C SER A 29 3.54 5.05 -14.22
N GLY A 30 4.17 5.70 -13.27
CA GLY A 30 4.08 5.34 -11.85
C GLY A 30 2.67 5.50 -11.29
N SER A 31 1.94 6.53 -11.73
CA SER A 31 0.58 6.81 -11.27
C SER A 31 -0.43 5.72 -11.62
N LYS A 32 -0.35 5.14 -12.83
CA LYS A 32 -1.22 4.03 -13.22
C LYS A 32 -0.91 2.77 -12.41
N VAL A 33 0.38 2.45 -12.25
CA VAL A 33 0.80 1.29 -11.43
C VAL A 33 0.34 1.46 -9.99
N THR A 34 0.49 2.65 -9.42
CA THR A 34 -0.02 2.97 -8.08
C THR A 34 -1.53 2.77 -7.98
N LEU A 35 -2.30 3.28 -8.95
CA LEU A 35 -3.76 3.15 -8.94
C LEU A 35 -4.21 1.68 -8.99
N TYR A 36 -3.66 0.89 -9.92
CA TYR A 36 -4.01 -0.54 -10.02
C TYR A 36 -3.61 -1.33 -8.76
N SER A 37 -2.46 -1.01 -8.19
CA SER A 37 -2.01 -1.64 -6.94
C SER A 37 -2.86 -1.24 -5.74
N LEU A 38 -3.39 -0.01 -5.69
CA LEU A 38 -4.34 0.44 -4.67
C LEU A 38 -5.69 -0.29 -4.79
N ILE A 39 -6.18 -0.51 -6.01
CA ILE A 39 -7.40 -1.30 -6.25
C ILE A 39 -7.18 -2.75 -5.78
N LEU A 40 -6.04 -3.35 -6.14
CA LEU A 40 -5.70 -4.70 -5.67
C LEU A 40 -5.63 -4.75 -4.14
N MET A 41 -5.01 -3.75 -3.51
CA MET A 41 -4.94 -3.63 -2.06
C MET A 41 -6.33 -3.52 -1.42
N LEU A 42 -7.25 -2.76 -2.02
CA LEU A 42 -8.64 -2.63 -1.54
C LEU A 42 -9.35 -3.99 -1.57
N VAL A 43 -9.26 -4.71 -2.68
CA VAL A 43 -9.84 -6.05 -2.82
C VAL A 43 -9.25 -7.01 -1.78
N ALA A 44 -7.93 -6.97 -1.60
CA ALA A 44 -7.25 -7.81 -0.61
C ALA A 44 -7.66 -7.46 0.84
N CYS A 45 -7.85 -6.17 1.18
CA CYS A 45 -8.38 -5.76 2.48
C CYS A 45 -9.77 -6.35 2.74
N ILE A 46 -10.67 -6.25 1.76
CA ILE A 46 -12.04 -6.81 1.87
C ILE A 46 -11.97 -8.34 2.03
N ALA A 47 -11.17 -9.03 1.22
CA ALA A 47 -10.99 -10.47 1.32
C ALA A 47 -10.41 -10.90 2.68
N THR A 48 -9.51 -10.10 3.24
CA THR A 48 -8.94 -10.36 4.58
C THR A 48 -10.02 -10.25 5.66
N VAL A 49 -10.88 -9.23 5.60
CA VAL A 49 -12.02 -9.08 6.52
C VAL A 49 -12.98 -10.26 6.40
N MET A 50 -13.31 -10.68 5.18
CA MET A 50 -14.15 -11.85 4.93
C MET A 50 -13.50 -13.13 5.49
N GLY A 51 -12.19 -13.30 5.32
CA GLY A 51 -11.44 -14.42 5.88
C GLY A 51 -11.48 -14.48 7.42
N ILE A 52 -11.42 -13.32 8.07
CA ILE A 52 -11.55 -13.21 9.53
C ILE A 52 -12.97 -13.58 9.98
N GLN A 53 -14.00 -13.03 9.34
CA GLN A 53 -15.40 -13.26 9.69
C GLN A 53 -15.84 -14.71 9.45
N SER A 54 -15.38 -15.32 8.37
CA SER A 54 -15.67 -16.72 8.04
C SER A 54 -14.79 -17.74 8.75
N HIS A 55 -13.87 -17.30 9.61
CA HIS A 55 -12.86 -18.16 10.27
C HIS A 55 -12.07 -19.02 9.27
N ASN A 56 -11.91 -18.54 8.03
CA ASN A 56 -11.21 -19.25 6.96
C ASN A 56 -9.74 -18.80 6.92
N PHE A 57 -8.86 -19.56 7.55
CA PHE A 57 -7.44 -19.24 7.63
C PHE A 57 -6.73 -19.18 6.25
N PRO A 58 -6.95 -20.11 5.30
CA PRO A 58 -6.37 -20.01 3.96
C PRO A 58 -6.75 -18.71 3.23
N LEU A 59 -8.02 -18.29 3.30
CA LEU A 59 -8.48 -17.05 2.69
C LEU A 59 -7.83 -15.83 3.36
N PHE A 60 -7.81 -15.80 4.69
CA PHE A 60 -7.15 -14.74 5.46
C PHE A 60 -5.67 -14.64 5.09
N PHE A 61 -4.95 -15.76 5.13
CA PHE A 61 -3.51 -15.77 4.89
C PHE A 61 -3.16 -15.40 3.46
N GLY A 62 -3.87 -15.95 2.47
CA GLY A 62 -3.66 -15.62 1.06
C GLY A 62 -3.91 -14.14 0.76
N SER A 63 -5.03 -13.58 1.22
CA SER A 63 -5.34 -12.16 1.04
C SER A 63 -4.34 -11.24 1.77
N PHE A 64 -3.84 -11.66 2.92
CA PHE A 64 -2.83 -10.94 3.68
C PHE A 64 -1.48 -10.88 2.93
N LEU A 65 -1.07 -11.96 2.26
CA LEU A 65 0.12 -11.95 1.40
C LEU A 65 -0.07 -11.01 0.20
N VAL A 66 -1.27 -10.96 -0.41
CA VAL A 66 -1.60 -10.02 -1.48
C VAL A 66 -1.55 -8.57 -0.99
N LEU A 67 -1.92 -8.29 0.27
CA LEU A 67 -1.74 -6.97 0.87
C LEU A 67 -0.26 -6.56 0.90
N PHE A 68 0.63 -7.43 1.38
CA PHE A 68 2.06 -7.13 1.38
C PHE A 68 2.63 -6.94 -0.02
N PHE A 69 2.20 -7.76 -0.97
CA PHE A 69 2.56 -7.61 -2.38
C PHE A 69 2.13 -6.23 -2.90
N SER A 70 0.87 -5.85 -2.71
CA SER A 70 0.32 -4.58 -3.19
C SER A 70 1.02 -3.37 -2.57
N THR A 71 1.29 -3.41 -1.24
CA THR A 71 2.00 -2.33 -0.56
C THR A 71 3.43 -2.17 -1.05
N GLY A 72 4.12 -3.27 -1.39
CA GLY A 72 5.45 -3.24 -1.99
C GLY A 72 5.44 -2.55 -3.35
N PHE A 73 4.48 -2.87 -4.22
CA PHE A 73 4.28 -2.22 -5.52
C PHE A 73 3.96 -0.74 -5.40
N ILE A 74 3.00 -0.37 -4.53
CA ILE A 74 2.61 1.03 -4.29
C ILE A 74 3.82 1.82 -3.83
N ASN A 75 4.59 1.29 -2.88
CA ASN A 75 5.79 1.95 -2.37
C ASN A 75 6.78 2.25 -3.51
N ALA A 76 7.12 1.25 -4.32
CA ALA A 76 8.06 1.41 -5.43
C ALA A 76 7.55 2.42 -6.48
N ALA A 77 6.27 2.32 -6.88
CA ALA A 77 5.69 3.20 -7.88
C ALA A 77 5.61 4.66 -7.38
N CYS A 78 5.26 4.89 -6.11
CA CYS A 78 5.22 6.23 -5.51
C CYS A 78 6.61 6.89 -5.47
N PHE A 79 7.63 6.17 -5.02
CA PHE A 79 8.99 6.71 -4.99
C PHE A 79 9.55 6.99 -6.40
N ARG A 80 9.17 6.18 -7.39
CA ARG A 80 9.51 6.44 -8.79
C ARG A 80 8.88 7.73 -9.32
N MET A 81 7.67 8.10 -8.90
CA MET A 81 6.98 9.30 -9.37
C MET A 81 7.70 10.60 -8.95
N ILE A 82 8.39 10.62 -7.82
CA ILE A 82 8.98 11.83 -7.24
C ILE A 82 9.95 12.53 -8.22
N PRO A 83 10.93 11.86 -8.86
CA PRO A 83 11.83 12.50 -9.82
C PRO A 83 11.12 13.03 -11.07
N PHE A 84 10.00 12.42 -11.47
CA PHE A 84 9.23 12.88 -12.64
C PHE A 84 8.39 14.12 -12.33
N VAL A 85 7.94 14.27 -11.08
CA VAL A 85 7.19 15.44 -10.62
C VAL A 85 8.13 16.60 -10.30
N PHE A 86 9.28 16.30 -9.70
CA PHE A 86 10.29 17.28 -9.30
C PHE A 86 11.55 17.13 -10.15
N ASN A 87 11.61 17.84 -11.27
CA ASN A 87 12.74 17.76 -12.22
C ASN A 87 14.09 18.24 -11.65
N ASN A 88 14.10 18.94 -10.49
CA ASN A 88 15.32 19.39 -9.85
C ASN A 88 15.84 18.28 -8.89
N PRO A 89 17.08 17.79 -9.06
CA PRO A 89 17.64 16.72 -8.22
C PRO A 89 17.64 17.04 -6.72
N VAL A 90 17.88 18.30 -6.35
CA VAL A 90 17.88 18.73 -4.94
C VAL A 90 16.46 18.64 -4.36
N HIS A 91 15.47 19.16 -5.07
CA HIS A 91 14.08 19.11 -4.63
C HIS A 91 13.57 17.66 -4.58
N SER A 92 13.92 16.85 -5.59
CA SER A 92 13.55 15.44 -5.63
C SER A 92 14.10 14.66 -4.44
N SER A 93 15.37 14.86 -4.08
CA SER A 93 15.98 14.19 -2.92
C SER A 93 15.35 14.61 -1.60
N LEU A 94 15.06 15.91 -1.42
CA LEU A 94 14.39 16.43 -0.22
C LEU A 94 12.99 15.86 -0.07
N VAL A 95 12.20 15.84 -1.15
CA VAL A 95 10.84 15.28 -1.15
C VAL A 95 10.88 13.78 -0.90
N THR A 96 11.83 13.06 -1.47
CA THR A 96 12.02 11.62 -1.20
C THR A 96 12.28 11.36 0.28
N GLY A 97 13.22 12.12 0.89
CA GLY A 97 13.51 12.00 2.31
C GLY A 97 12.31 12.32 3.21
N PHE A 98 11.60 13.40 2.89
CA PHE A 98 10.40 13.80 3.63
C PHE A 98 9.28 12.77 3.52
N THR A 99 9.03 12.25 2.32
CA THR A 99 8.03 11.20 2.07
C THR A 99 8.38 9.92 2.82
N ALA A 100 9.66 9.52 2.83
CA ALA A 100 10.13 8.36 3.57
C ALA A 100 9.94 8.54 5.09
N ALA A 101 10.21 9.73 5.62
CA ALA A 101 9.99 10.06 7.02
C ALA A 101 8.51 9.97 7.40
N ILE A 102 7.61 10.54 6.59
CA ILE A 102 6.15 10.43 6.82
C ILE A 102 5.70 8.96 6.75
N ALA A 103 6.19 8.20 5.76
CA ALA A 103 5.85 6.79 5.62
C ALA A 103 6.30 5.96 6.85
N ALA A 104 7.40 6.34 7.51
CA ALA A 104 7.85 5.70 8.73
C ALA A 104 6.85 5.84 9.90
N TYR A 105 6.09 6.94 9.97
CA TYR A 105 5.01 7.06 10.96
C TYR A 105 3.91 6.02 10.77
N GLY A 106 3.67 5.57 9.55
CA GLY A 106 2.75 4.48 9.27
C GLY A 106 3.13 3.18 10.00
N ALA A 107 4.43 2.90 10.09
CA ALA A 107 4.93 1.73 10.82
C ALA A 107 4.63 1.79 12.33
N PHE A 108 4.42 2.97 12.89
CA PHE A 108 4.00 3.17 14.28
C PHE A 108 2.47 3.17 14.43
N PHE A 109 1.77 3.91 13.57
CA PHE A 109 0.32 4.09 13.70
C PHE A 109 -0.48 2.83 13.35
N ILE A 110 -0.06 2.07 12.35
CA ILE A 110 -0.79 0.87 11.92
C ILE A 110 -0.82 -0.19 13.01
N PRO A 111 0.31 -0.64 13.61
CA PRO A 111 0.26 -1.58 14.73
C PRO A 111 -0.54 -1.07 15.92
N LYS A 112 -0.44 0.23 16.24
CA LYS A 112 -1.22 0.85 17.32
C LYS A 112 -2.72 0.78 17.03
N LEU A 113 -3.14 1.02 15.79
CA LEU A 113 -4.54 0.91 15.37
C LEU A 113 -5.07 -0.51 15.55
N PHE A 114 -4.28 -1.53 15.16
CA PHE A 114 -4.65 -2.93 15.36
C PHE A 114 -4.72 -3.30 16.84
N GLY A 115 -3.74 -2.84 17.64
CA GLY A 115 -3.74 -3.05 19.09
C GLY A 115 -4.95 -2.42 19.78
N TRP A 116 -5.31 -1.21 19.38
CA TRP A 116 -6.51 -0.53 19.88
C TRP A 116 -7.79 -1.28 19.48
N ALA A 117 -7.95 -1.67 18.23
CA ALA A 117 -9.12 -2.39 17.74
C ALA A 117 -9.30 -3.72 18.48
N TYR A 118 -8.23 -4.48 18.66
CA TYR A 118 -8.27 -5.75 19.38
C TYR A 118 -8.56 -5.55 20.87
N GLY A 119 -7.95 -4.55 21.52
CA GLY A 119 -8.13 -4.27 22.93
C GLY A 119 -9.53 -3.76 23.30
N THR A 120 -10.19 -3.03 22.38
CA THR A 120 -11.53 -2.45 22.64
C THR A 120 -12.69 -3.33 22.19
N GLN A 121 -12.52 -4.06 21.08
CA GLN A 121 -13.60 -4.82 20.44
C GLN A 121 -13.33 -6.32 20.33
N GLY A 122 -12.17 -6.79 20.81
CA GLY A 122 -11.78 -8.21 20.70
C GLY A 122 -11.57 -8.69 19.25
N SER A 123 -11.56 -7.76 18.28
CA SER A 123 -11.43 -8.07 16.85
C SER A 123 -10.55 -7.04 16.14
N VAL A 124 -9.84 -7.47 15.11
CA VAL A 124 -9.04 -6.59 14.24
C VAL A 124 -9.85 -6.00 13.08
N THR A 125 -11.10 -6.42 12.89
CA THR A 125 -11.99 -5.96 11.80
C THR A 125 -12.15 -4.44 11.75
N PRO A 126 -12.31 -3.70 12.87
CA PRO A 126 -12.43 -2.25 12.82
C PRO A 126 -11.19 -1.56 12.26
N ALA A 127 -10.00 -2.10 12.56
CA ALA A 127 -8.76 -1.57 12.00
C ALA A 127 -8.72 -1.72 10.47
N PHE A 128 -9.12 -2.88 9.95
CA PHE A 128 -9.23 -3.09 8.50
C PHE A 128 -10.28 -2.16 7.86
N ASN A 129 -11.41 -1.91 8.51
CA ASN A 129 -12.43 -0.99 7.98
C ASN A 129 -11.88 0.44 7.85
N ILE A 130 -11.08 0.91 8.80
CA ILE A 130 -10.40 2.20 8.73
C ILE A 130 -9.39 2.20 7.57
N LEU A 131 -8.61 1.12 7.40
CA LEU A 131 -7.67 1.00 6.29
C LEU A 131 -8.38 0.96 4.92
N ILE A 132 -9.54 0.30 4.82
CA ILE A 132 -10.38 0.30 3.62
C ILE A 132 -10.83 1.72 3.28
N ALA A 133 -11.36 2.47 4.25
CA ALA A 133 -11.79 3.85 4.05
C ALA A 133 -10.62 4.74 3.60
N PHE A 134 -9.45 4.59 4.22
CA PHE A 134 -8.24 5.30 3.85
C PHE A 134 -7.77 4.93 2.44
N THR A 135 -7.82 3.65 2.07
CA THR A 135 -7.44 3.18 0.73
C THR A 135 -8.37 3.75 -0.34
N VAL A 136 -9.69 3.78 -0.10
CA VAL A 136 -10.67 4.39 -1.01
C VAL A 136 -10.38 5.88 -1.21
N LEU A 137 -10.10 6.60 -0.12
CA LEU A 137 -9.71 8.02 -0.20
C LEU A 137 -8.43 8.19 -1.05
N THR A 138 -7.43 7.36 -0.83
CA THR A 138 -6.16 7.40 -1.56
C THR A 138 -6.36 7.08 -3.04
N ILE A 139 -7.24 6.13 -3.38
CA ILE A 139 -7.62 5.83 -4.77
C ILE A 139 -8.26 7.06 -5.42
N ALA A 140 -9.20 7.70 -4.75
CA ALA A 140 -9.87 8.89 -5.26
C ALA A 140 -8.88 10.05 -5.52
N ILE A 141 -7.97 10.31 -4.59
CA ILE A 141 -6.92 11.32 -4.73
C ILE A 141 -5.99 10.97 -5.90
N THR A 142 -5.50 9.73 -5.96
CA THR A 142 -4.58 9.28 -7.02
C THR A 142 -5.24 9.39 -8.39
N TRP A 143 -6.49 8.98 -8.52
CA TRP A 143 -7.22 9.09 -9.78
C TRP A 143 -7.44 10.54 -10.20
N PHE A 144 -7.86 11.39 -9.26
CA PHE A 144 -8.22 12.78 -9.57
C PHE A 144 -7.00 13.62 -9.99
N PHE A 145 -5.88 13.49 -9.27
CA PHE A 145 -4.71 14.35 -9.49
C PHE A 145 -3.72 13.82 -10.51
N TYR A 146 -3.62 12.49 -10.69
CA TYR A 146 -2.53 11.87 -11.45
C TYR A 146 -2.97 11.02 -12.66
N VAL A 147 -4.19 10.49 -12.67
CA VAL A 147 -4.61 9.52 -13.70
C VAL A 147 -5.68 10.05 -14.64
N ARG A 148 -6.57 10.95 -14.19
CA ARG A 148 -7.66 11.50 -14.98
C ARG A 148 -7.13 12.20 -16.24
N LYS A 149 -7.85 12.07 -17.37
CA LYS A 149 -7.57 12.86 -18.59
C LYS A 149 -7.63 14.37 -18.25
N GLY A 150 -6.50 15.07 -18.43
CA GLY A 150 -6.36 16.46 -18.00
C GLY A 150 -5.78 16.64 -16.58
N ALA A 151 -5.28 15.58 -15.95
CA ALA A 151 -4.50 15.71 -14.71
C ALA A 151 -3.28 16.59 -14.96
N GLY A 152 -3.04 17.54 -14.05
CA GLY A 152 -1.96 18.52 -14.17
C GLY A 152 -0.56 17.93 -14.04
N ILE A 153 -0.45 16.71 -13.55
CA ILE A 153 0.82 16.01 -13.27
C ILE A 153 0.83 14.72 -14.09
N LYS A 154 1.71 14.68 -15.10
CA LYS A 154 1.98 13.46 -15.86
C LYS A 154 3.24 12.80 -15.32
N CYS A 155 3.12 11.59 -14.79
CA CYS A 155 4.24 10.80 -14.26
C CYS A 155 4.01 9.29 -14.44
#